data_c3871ea80a483a53ad96d0cd1ca884e0
#
_entry.id   c3871ea80a483a53ad96d0cd1ca884e0
#
_cell.length_a   1.000
_cell.length_b   1.000
_cell.length_c   1.000
_cell.angle_alpha   90.00
_cell.angle_beta   90.00
_cell.angle_gamma   90.00
#
_symmetry.space_group_name_H-M   'P 1'
#
loop_
_entity.id
_entity.type
_entity.pdbx_description
1 polymer ?
#
loop_
_entity_poly.entity_id
_entity_poly.type
_entity_poly.pdbx_seq_one_letter_code
_entity_poly.pdbx_strand_id
1 'polypeptide(L)'
;MDFPFKIQFAKAIRGLILLQLVVLSLFSVSAQTESSAREITIGKIELSGNKKTNKNIIFRELLVAHGDKFLQDEFSKRVNQSRLNLLNTSLFNFVTVDTILSRDSADLVTMDVKIAVLERWYLWPVPILQITDRNFNSWLQTLDFTRINYGVDLKWYNFTGXMDEVDAIFQFGKNHQLSLAYQNPYIDKKKHIGIGFDAGYKNNRETGYLTRDDKLLFEFDSDGLSTERYVSVNSTFRKNIFTTHQLIAGYRALSFSDSLLMLNSDYSYSGVDQPRFLYLYYKLKLDHRDIKFYPLKGWYADLELNKSGLGFAFEKPVDIAWAKTTTRYYAQLAKRWYSGISFIGKISSAAWQPYFLIQGLGYGRDYVRGYEYNVIDGKHFGIVRSNVKFALFPEQTYNIGFIPTPKFGLIHYALYLTAFADAGYVWQPQWIGQHNNVLPRTLLASAGLGVDMVTYYDKVVRIEYAINKSGKSGIFIHFIAGI
;
A
#
# COMPACT_ATOMS: atom_id res chain seq x y z
N MET A 1 -9.83 -34.98 9.91
CA MET A 1 -9.97 -34.41 11.26
C MET A 1 -9.91 -32.86 11.25
N ASP A 2 -10.78 -32.21 10.49
CA ASP A 2 -10.71 -30.75 10.32
C ASP A 2 -11.93 -29.97 10.86
N PHE A 3 -12.89 -30.71 11.44
CA PHE A 3 -14.17 -30.13 11.87
C PHE A 3 -14.08 -29.21 13.11
N PRO A 4 -13.34 -29.54 14.18
CA PRO A 4 -13.36 -28.71 15.39
C PRO A 4 -12.62 -27.38 15.23
N PHE A 5 -11.64 -27.29 14.34
CA PHE A 5 -10.87 -26.05 14.13
C PHE A 5 -11.67 -24.99 13.38
N LYS A 6 -12.47 -25.42 12.39
CA LYS A 6 -13.37 -24.49 11.66
C LYS A 6 -14.36 -23.83 12.61
N ILE A 7 -14.84 -24.58 13.59
CA ILE A 7 -15.79 -24.07 14.59
C ILE A 7 -15.10 -23.08 15.55
N GLN A 8 -13.87 -23.38 16.00
CA GLN A 8 -13.15 -22.50 16.90
C GLN A 8 -12.72 -21.19 16.20
N PHE A 9 -12.31 -21.28 14.95
CA PHE A 9 -11.91 -20.10 14.17
C PHE A 9 -13.13 -19.23 13.84
N ALA A 10 -14.25 -19.86 13.51
CA ALA A 10 -15.50 -19.12 13.29
C ALA A 10 -15.99 -18.44 14.58
N LYS A 11 -15.81 -19.07 15.72
CA LYS A 11 -16.13 -18.47 17.04
C LYS A 11 -15.21 -17.31 17.37
N ALA A 12 -13.92 -17.43 17.06
CA ALA A 12 -12.94 -16.33 17.26
C ALA A 12 -13.25 -15.14 16.35
N ILE A 13 -13.58 -15.38 15.08
CA ILE A 13 -13.98 -14.31 14.15
C ILE A 13 -15.30 -13.67 14.62
N ARG A 14 -16.28 -14.47 15.05
CA ARG A 14 -17.54 -13.94 15.59
C ARG A 14 -17.29 -13.12 16.85
N GLY A 15 -16.42 -13.56 17.73
CA GLY A 15 -16.02 -12.82 18.92
C GLY A 15 -15.35 -11.47 18.56
N LEU A 16 -14.49 -11.49 17.56
CA LEU A 16 -13.82 -10.28 17.09
C LEU A 16 -14.81 -9.30 16.45
N ILE A 17 -15.73 -9.81 15.64
CA ILE A 17 -16.80 -9.01 15.01
C ILE A 17 -17.74 -8.44 16.07
N LEU A 18 -18.13 -9.26 17.05
CA LEU A 18 -18.96 -8.79 18.17
C LEU A 18 -18.25 -7.72 19.01
N LEU A 19 -16.97 -7.91 19.27
CA LEU A 19 -16.17 -6.91 19.98
C LEU A 19 -16.08 -5.59 19.16
N GLN A 20 -15.93 -5.69 17.84
CA GLN A 20 -15.95 -4.54 16.95
C GLN A 20 -17.32 -3.84 16.98
N LEU A 21 -18.41 -4.60 16.95
CA LEU A 21 -19.76 -4.04 16.98
C LEU A 21 -20.05 -3.37 18.34
N VAL A 22 -19.59 -3.97 19.43
CA VAL A 22 -19.70 -3.37 20.77
C VAL A 22 -18.87 -2.09 20.86
N VAL A 23 -17.64 -2.09 20.35
CA VAL A 23 -16.80 -0.88 20.31
C VAL A 23 -17.45 0.20 19.45
N LEU A 24 -18.00 -0.18 18.29
CA LEU A 24 -18.71 0.76 17.40
C LEU A 24 -19.99 1.32 18.07
N SER A 25 -20.74 0.49 18.81
CA SER A 25 -21.96 0.93 19.49
C SER A 25 -21.69 1.89 20.65
N LEU A 26 -20.54 1.76 21.31
CA LEU A 26 -20.15 2.66 22.41
C LEU A 26 -19.84 4.09 21.93
N PHE A 27 -19.55 4.26 20.63
CA PHE A 27 -19.21 5.57 20.06
C PHE A 27 -20.35 6.22 19.26
N SER A 28 -21.56 5.64 19.27
CA SER A 28 -22.70 6.13 18.44
C SER A 28 -23.53 7.20 19.12
N VAL A 29 -23.11 7.74 20.26
CA VAL A 29 -23.85 8.84 20.91
C VAL A 29 -23.28 10.17 20.44
N SER A 30 -23.74 10.63 19.28
CA SER A 30 -23.54 12.02 18.85
C SER A 30 -24.73 12.83 19.31
N ALA A 31 -24.50 13.76 20.22
CA ALA A 31 -25.49 14.77 20.56
C ALA A 31 -25.69 15.66 19.30
N GLN A 32 -26.87 15.64 18.75
CA GLN A 32 -27.27 16.61 17.74
C GLN A 32 -27.54 17.95 18.46
N THR A 33 -26.59 18.86 18.28
CA THR A 33 -26.84 20.25 18.62
C THR A 33 -27.64 20.86 17.46
N GLU A 34 -28.85 21.33 17.71
CA GLU A 34 -29.59 22.13 16.75
C GLU A 34 -28.86 23.46 16.56
N SER A 35 -28.12 23.56 15.49
CA SER A 35 -27.54 24.81 15.02
C SER A 35 -28.54 25.47 14.09
N SER A 36 -28.78 26.76 14.26
CA SER A 36 -29.53 27.56 13.30
C SER A 36 -28.75 27.59 12.01
N ALA A 37 -29.18 26.79 11.05
CA ALA A 37 -28.39 26.46 9.87
C ALA A 37 -28.59 27.51 8.78
N ARG A 38 -27.72 28.55 8.77
CA ARG A 38 -27.64 29.45 7.61
C ARG A 38 -27.13 28.68 6.38
N GLU A 39 -27.79 28.88 5.25
CA GLU A 39 -27.36 28.34 3.96
C GLU A 39 -26.22 29.21 3.40
N ILE A 40 -25.13 28.58 3.03
CA ILE A 40 -23.97 29.23 2.42
C ILE A 40 -23.94 28.86 0.93
N THR A 41 -23.85 29.86 0.06
CA THR A 41 -23.63 29.69 -1.37
C THR A 41 -22.14 29.89 -1.67
N ILE A 42 -21.56 29.01 -2.48
CA ILE A 42 -20.16 29.11 -2.90
C ILE A 42 -20.04 30.16 -4.01
N GLY A 43 -19.28 31.20 -3.73
CA GLY A 43 -18.94 32.22 -4.70
C GLY A 43 -17.79 31.81 -5.62
N LYS A 44 -16.77 32.64 -5.73
CA LYS A 44 -15.60 32.35 -6.58
C LYS A 44 -14.72 31.31 -5.91
N ILE A 45 -14.10 30.45 -6.73
CA ILE A 45 -13.00 29.58 -6.29
C ILE A 45 -11.73 30.07 -6.97
N GLU A 46 -10.80 30.61 -6.20
CA GLU A 46 -9.51 31.12 -6.67
C GLU A 46 -8.41 30.12 -6.35
N LEU A 47 -7.52 29.90 -7.31
CA LEU A 47 -6.43 28.93 -7.18
C LEU A 47 -5.10 29.63 -7.43
N SER A 48 -4.12 29.33 -6.58
CA SER A 48 -2.77 29.88 -6.69
C SER A 48 -1.71 28.81 -6.36
N GLY A 49 -0.51 28.98 -6.88
CA GLY A 49 0.65 28.14 -6.56
C GLY A 49 0.85 26.92 -7.47
N ASN A 50 -0.11 26.60 -8.33
CA ASN A 50 -0.01 25.47 -9.24
C ASN A 50 0.79 25.86 -10.51
N LYS A 51 2.08 25.63 -10.50
CA LYS A 51 2.98 25.96 -11.63
C LYS A 51 3.00 24.87 -12.70
N LYS A 52 3.00 23.62 -12.27
CA LYS A 52 3.06 22.43 -13.15
C LYS A 52 1.71 21.71 -13.21
N THR A 53 1.02 21.60 -12.09
CA THR A 53 -0.22 20.83 -12.00
C THR A 53 -1.36 21.54 -12.70
N ASN A 54 -2.03 20.80 -13.59
CA ASN A 54 -3.19 21.31 -14.32
C ASN A 54 -4.33 21.61 -13.34
N LYS A 55 -4.98 22.76 -13.51
CA LYS A 55 -6.09 23.18 -12.64
C LYS A 55 -7.23 22.15 -12.57
N ASN A 56 -7.48 21.43 -13.68
CA ASN A 56 -8.55 20.44 -13.71
C ASN A 56 -8.27 19.26 -12.76
N ILE A 57 -7.01 18.92 -12.53
CA ILE A 57 -6.62 17.90 -11.55
C ILE A 57 -6.96 18.38 -10.13
N ILE A 58 -6.75 19.68 -9.87
CA ILE A 58 -7.04 20.26 -8.55
C ILE A 58 -8.56 20.33 -8.33
N PHE A 59 -9.30 20.88 -9.30
CA PHE A 59 -10.75 21.01 -9.18
C PHE A 59 -11.45 19.65 -9.06
N ARG A 60 -10.93 18.61 -9.71
CA ARG A 60 -11.47 17.25 -9.61
C ARG A 60 -11.48 16.73 -8.16
N GLU A 61 -10.54 17.16 -7.32
CA GLU A 61 -10.41 16.71 -5.93
C GLU A 61 -11.27 17.51 -4.94
N LEU A 62 -11.94 18.56 -5.39
CA LEU A 62 -12.78 19.40 -4.53
C LEU A 62 -14.17 18.79 -4.36
N LEU A 63 -14.74 18.98 -3.18
CA LEU A 63 -16.13 18.64 -2.84
C LEU A 63 -17.05 19.85 -2.85
N VAL A 64 -16.55 20.96 -3.37
CA VAL A 64 -17.28 22.23 -3.49
C VAL A 64 -17.08 22.80 -4.90
N ALA A 65 -18.13 23.37 -5.48
CA ALA A 65 -18.10 24.03 -6.79
C ALA A 65 -18.83 25.36 -6.71
N HIS A 66 -18.51 26.25 -7.66
CA HIS A 66 -19.21 27.55 -7.74
C HIS A 66 -20.72 27.35 -7.86
N GLY A 67 -21.48 28.05 -7.04
CA GLY A 67 -22.93 27.98 -7.02
C GLY A 67 -23.52 26.88 -6.11
N ASP A 68 -22.69 25.99 -5.58
CA ASP A 68 -23.18 24.98 -4.62
C ASP A 68 -23.71 25.66 -3.36
N LYS A 69 -24.68 25.03 -2.73
CA LYS A 69 -25.30 25.50 -1.49
C LYS A 69 -25.19 24.43 -0.40
N PHE A 70 -24.79 24.84 0.78
CA PHE A 70 -24.57 23.92 1.91
C PHE A 70 -24.98 24.62 3.22
N LEU A 71 -25.38 23.82 4.19
CA LEU A 71 -25.45 24.29 5.57
C LEU A 71 -24.03 24.56 6.09
N GLN A 72 -23.87 25.48 7.01
CA GLN A 72 -22.54 25.94 7.48
C GLN A 72 -21.64 24.79 7.95
N ASP A 73 -22.18 23.83 8.69
CA ASP A 73 -21.41 22.68 9.17
C ASP A 73 -20.97 21.75 8.04
N GLU A 74 -21.86 21.54 7.06
CA GLU A 74 -21.53 20.74 5.88
C GLU A 74 -20.48 21.44 5.02
N PHE A 75 -20.62 22.74 4.83
CA PHE A 75 -19.64 23.55 4.08
C PHE A 75 -18.23 23.39 4.69
N SER A 76 -18.11 23.56 6.02
CA SER A 76 -16.83 23.44 6.71
C SER A 76 -16.21 22.04 6.55
N LYS A 77 -17.02 20.99 6.65
CA LYS A 77 -16.57 19.60 6.45
C LYS A 77 -16.11 19.38 5.02
N ARG A 78 -16.84 19.86 4.01
CA ARG A 78 -16.49 19.69 2.59
C ARG A 78 -15.22 20.44 2.24
N VAL A 79 -15.04 21.66 2.75
CA VAL A 79 -13.82 22.46 2.54
C VAL A 79 -12.61 21.73 3.11
N ASN A 80 -12.70 21.27 4.35
CA ASN A 80 -11.61 20.53 4.97
C ASN A 80 -11.32 19.21 4.23
N GLN A 81 -12.37 18.47 3.84
CA GLN A 81 -12.17 17.23 3.07
C GLN A 81 -11.53 17.51 1.71
N SER A 82 -11.89 18.62 1.04
CA SER A 82 -11.25 19.03 -0.21
C SER A 82 -9.74 19.26 -0.01
N ARG A 83 -9.37 19.91 1.10
CA ARG A 83 -7.95 20.10 1.46
C ARG A 83 -7.23 18.76 1.64
N LEU A 84 -7.85 17.83 2.36
CA LEU A 84 -7.27 16.49 2.56
C LEU A 84 -7.17 15.72 1.25
N ASN A 85 -8.17 15.83 0.38
CA ASN A 85 -8.15 15.17 -0.94
C ASN A 85 -6.95 15.67 -1.77
N LEU A 86 -6.71 16.98 -1.76
CA LEU A 86 -5.55 17.56 -2.47
C LEU A 86 -4.23 17.06 -1.90
N LEU A 87 -4.08 17.02 -0.59
CA LEU A 87 -2.89 16.44 0.06
C LEU A 87 -2.72 14.98 -0.30
N ASN A 88 -3.81 14.21 -0.35
CA ASN A 88 -3.82 12.79 -0.69
C ASN A 88 -3.47 12.49 -2.15
N THR A 89 -3.37 13.51 -3.01
CA THR A 89 -2.82 13.31 -4.36
C THR A 89 -1.31 13.11 -4.35
N SER A 90 -0.64 13.49 -3.27
CA SER A 90 0.83 13.55 -3.14
C SER A 90 1.48 14.51 -4.15
N LEU A 91 0.70 15.45 -4.73
CA LEU A 91 1.24 16.49 -5.62
C LEU A 91 1.75 17.70 -4.85
N PHE A 92 1.30 17.89 -3.63
CA PHE A 92 1.52 19.12 -2.87
C PHE A 92 2.14 18.80 -1.51
N ASN A 93 3.09 19.65 -1.09
CA ASN A 93 3.62 19.62 0.28
C ASN A 93 2.64 20.31 1.23
N PHE A 94 2.05 21.42 0.78
CA PHE A 94 1.12 22.18 1.59
C PHE A 94 -0.08 22.57 0.74
N VAL A 95 -1.24 22.55 1.37
CA VAL A 95 -2.50 23.01 0.80
C VAL A 95 -3.21 23.81 1.88
N THR A 96 -3.49 25.09 1.60
CA THR A 96 -4.38 25.90 2.42
C THR A 96 -5.67 26.16 1.66
N VAL A 97 -6.78 26.10 2.35
CA VAL A 97 -8.09 26.44 1.79
C VAL A 97 -8.74 27.44 2.75
N ASP A 98 -8.72 28.69 2.34
CA ASP A 98 -9.29 29.79 3.11
C ASP A 98 -10.65 30.15 2.55
N THR A 99 -11.54 30.59 3.42
CA THR A 99 -12.89 31.00 3.04
C THR A 99 -13.07 32.46 3.41
N ILE A 100 -13.61 33.24 2.50
CA ILE A 100 -13.79 34.70 2.66
C ILE A 100 -15.25 35.02 2.42
N LEU A 101 -15.83 35.74 3.37
CA LEU A 101 -17.20 36.22 3.24
C LEU A 101 -17.23 37.28 2.14
N SER A 102 -17.95 37.01 1.05
CA SER A 102 -18.06 37.97 -0.07
C SER A 102 -19.42 38.68 -0.09
N ARG A 103 -20.45 38.09 0.51
CA ARG A 103 -21.75 38.75 0.69
C ARG A 103 -22.43 38.19 1.92
N ASP A 104 -22.98 39.08 2.75
CA ASP A 104 -23.79 38.72 3.90
C ASP A 104 -25.04 39.58 3.91
N SER A 105 -26.18 38.96 3.65
CA SER A 105 -27.49 39.58 3.73
C SER A 105 -28.46 38.65 4.48
N ALA A 106 -29.63 39.15 4.86
CA ALA A 106 -30.59 38.37 5.62
C ALA A 106 -30.91 37.03 4.96
N ASP A 107 -30.96 37.01 3.63
CA ASP A 107 -31.39 35.82 2.85
C ASP A 107 -30.25 35.09 2.13
N LEU A 108 -29.03 35.65 2.10
CA LEU A 108 -27.95 35.07 1.26
C LEU A 108 -26.58 35.34 1.87
N VAL A 109 -25.93 34.27 2.24
CA VAL A 109 -24.50 34.27 2.62
C VAL A 109 -23.68 33.65 1.49
N THR A 110 -22.75 34.43 0.94
CA THR A 110 -21.85 33.93 -0.12
C THR A 110 -20.42 33.90 0.42
N MET A 111 -19.78 32.74 0.27
CA MET A 111 -18.39 32.52 0.69
C MET A 111 -17.54 32.23 -0.55
N ASP A 112 -16.50 33.01 -0.76
CA ASP A 112 -15.45 32.70 -1.73
C ASP A 112 -14.43 31.74 -1.13
N VAL A 113 -13.87 30.84 -1.94
CA VAL A 113 -12.90 29.82 -1.52
C VAL A 113 -11.57 30.12 -2.19
N LYS A 114 -10.53 30.34 -1.39
CA LYS A 114 -9.16 30.55 -1.90
C LYS A 114 -8.31 29.33 -1.59
N ILE A 115 -7.78 28.72 -2.64
CA ILE A 115 -6.94 27.54 -2.56
C ILE A 115 -5.51 27.93 -2.91
N ALA A 116 -4.58 27.76 -1.98
CA ALA A 116 -3.17 27.97 -2.26
C ALA A 116 -2.43 26.64 -2.08
N VAL A 117 -1.64 26.27 -3.08
CA VAL A 117 -0.90 25.00 -3.07
C VAL A 117 0.60 25.27 -3.18
N LEU A 118 1.40 24.45 -2.48
CA LEU A 118 2.85 24.39 -2.66
C LEU A 118 3.20 23.04 -3.27
N GLU A 119 3.55 23.04 -4.55
CA GLU A 119 3.87 21.82 -5.28
C GLU A 119 5.13 21.16 -4.76
N ARG A 120 5.16 19.82 -4.83
CA ARG A 120 6.33 19.01 -4.51
C ARG A 120 7.39 19.13 -5.60
N TRP A 121 8.55 18.60 -5.31
CA TRP A 121 9.55 18.25 -6.31
C TRP A 121 9.09 16.95 -6.99
N TYR A 122 9.10 16.90 -8.30
CA TYR A 122 8.49 15.79 -9.03
C TYR A 122 9.49 14.83 -9.67
N LEU A 123 10.75 15.25 -9.88
CA LEU A 123 11.75 14.41 -10.55
C LEU A 123 12.73 13.85 -9.54
N TRP A 124 12.70 12.55 -9.31
CA TRP A 124 13.49 11.88 -8.29
C TRP A 124 14.40 10.82 -8.92
N PRO A 125 15.69 11.08 -9.13
CA PRO A 125 16.65 10.02 -9.37
C PRO A 125 17.00 9.35 -8.05
N VAL A 126 16.26 8.30 -7.70
CA VAL A 126 16.42 7.60 -6.43
C VAL A 126 17.54 6.56 -6.58
N PRO A 127 18.66 6.71 -5.87
CA PRO A 127 19.70 5.67 -5.94
C PRO A 127 19.17 4.36 -5.40
N ILE A 128 19.41 3.29 -6.12
CA ILE A 128 19.09 1.94 -5.67
C ILE A 128 20.30 1.43 -4.88
N LEU A 129 20.09 1.15 -3.60
CA LEU A 129 20.95 0.34 -2.77
C LEU A 129 20.03 -0.65 -2.10
N GLN A 130 19.76 -1.74 -2.81
CA GLN A 130 18.73 -2.68 -2.39
C GLN A 130 19.38 -3.98 -1.94
N ILE A 131 19.01 -4.39 -0.77
CA ILE A 131 19.37 -5.68 -0.23
C ILE A 131 18.55 -6.75 -0.97
N THR A 132 19.19 -7.83 -1.40
CA THR A 132 18.51 -8.90 -2.14
C THR A 132 17.76 -9.87 -1.22
N ASP A 133 17.79 -9.65 0.08
CA ASP A 133 16.96 -10.40 1.00
C ASP A 133 15.48 -9.97 0.87
N ARG A 134 14.57 -10.77 1.39
CA ARG A 134 13.12 -10.54 1.23
C ARG A 134 12.63 -9.26 1.91
N ASN A 135 13.32 -8.79 2.96
CA ASN A 135 13.04 -7.51 3.60
C ASN A 135 14.24 -7.04 4.41
N PHE A 136 14.22 -5.76 4.78
CA PHE A 136 15.31 -5.10 5.50
C PHE A 136 15.61 -5.78 6.85
N ASN A 137 14.57 -6.20 7.56
CA ASN A 137 14.75 -6.80 8.89
C ASN A 137 15.45 -8.17 8.82
N SER A 138 15.20 -8.95 7.77
CA SER A 138 15.91 -10.21 7.54
C SER A 138 17.39 -9.97 7.26
N TRP A 139 17.72 -8.96 6.49
CA TRP A 139 19.11 -8.60 6.22
C TRP A 139 19.85 -8.15 7.48
N LEU A 140 19.19 -7.39 8.37
CA LEU A 140 19.82 -6.94 9.62
C LEU A 140 20.34 -8.10 10.47
N GLN A 141 19.76 -9.29 10.35
CA GLN A 141 20.26 -10.47 11.06
C GLN A 141 21.62 -10.95 10.55
N THR A 142 21.86 -10.83 9.25
CA THR A 142 23.07 -11.36 8.61
C THR A 142 24.13 -10.30 8.37
N LEU A 143 23.71 -9.05 8.11
CA LEU A 143 24.55 -7.92 7.70
C LEU A 143 25.45 -8.27 6.51
N ASP A 144 24.89 -9.04 5.54
CA ASP A 144 25.63 -9.52 4.38
C ASP A 144 25.64 -8.46 3.27
N PHE A 145 26.70 -7.68 3.20
CA PHE A 145 26.86 -6.62 2.21
C PHE A 145 27.17 -7.12 0.79
N THR A 146 27.44 -8.41 0.62
CA THR A 146 27.60 -8.96 -0.74
C THR A 146 26.26 -9.11 -1.46
N ARG A 147 25.17 -9.05 -0.72
CA ARG A 147 23.80 -9.21 -1.26
C ARG A 147 23.16 -7.85 -1.52
N ILE A 148 23.76 -7.07 -2.43
CA ILE A 148 23.32 -5.71 -2.72
C ILE A 148 23.11 -5.54 -4.23
N ASN A 149 21.99 -4.94 -4.59
CA ASN A 149 21.75 -4.36 -5.89
C ASN A 149 22.01 -2.85 -5.85
N TYR A 150 22.50 -2.31 -6.95
CA TYR A 150 22.78 -0.87 -7.08
C TYR A 150 22.27 -0.35 -8.41
N GLY A 151 21.99 0.93 -8.46
CA GLY A 151 21.50 1.54 -9.69
C GLY A 151 20.72 2.83 -9.43
N VAL A 152 19.80 3.13 -10.33
CA VAL A 152 18.94 4.31 -10.26
C VAL A 152 17.50 3.91 -10.61
N ASP A 153 16.59 4.35 -9.76
CA ASP A 153 15.14 4.33 -10.01
C ASP A 153 14.73 5.78 -10.27
N LEU A 154 14.49 6.12 -11.54
CA LEU A 154 14.15 7.48 -11.96
C LEU A 154 12.63 7.61 -11.94
N LYS A 155 12.10 8.34 -10.97
CA LYS A 155 10.66 8.58 -10.82
C LYS A 155 10.32 10.03 -11.20
N TRP A 156 9.45 10.19 -12.16
CA TRP A 156 8.98 11.50 -12.58
C TRP A 156 7.47 11.59 -12.36
N TYR A 157 7.10 12.07 -11.18
CA TYR A 157 5.70 12.31 -10.82
C TYR A 157 5.16 13.52 -11.57
N ASN A 158 3.86 13.50 -11.85
CA ASN A 158 3.17 14.64 -12.47
C ASN A 158 3.85 15.06 -13.77
N PHE A 159 4.22 14.08 -14.58
CA PHE A 159 5.08 14.25 -15.76
C PHE A 159 4.52 15.30 -16.74
N THR A 160 3.22 15.21 -17.06
CA THR A 160 2.55 16.17 -17.93
C THR A 160 1.75 17.22 -17.16
N GLY A 161 1.70 17.12 -15.84
CA GLY A 161 0.78 17.91 -15.00
C GLY A 161 -0.59 17.28 -14.78
N UNK A 162 -0.87 16.07 -15.15
CA UNK A 162 -1.83 15.47 -15.10
C UNK A 162 -1.89 14.58 -14.23
N MET A 163 -1.08 14.46 -13.28
CA MET A 163 -0.99 13.46 -12.20
C MET A 163 -0.57 12.07 -12.73
N ASP A 164 0.18 12.08 -13.76
CA ASP A 164 0.77 10.91 -14.42
C ASP A 164 2.21 10.70 -13.95
N GLU A 165 2.73 9.48 -14.14
CA GLU A 165 4.06 9.13 -13.64
C GLU A 165 4.84 8.34 -14.70
N VAL A 166 6.11 8.71 -14.88
CA VAL A 166 7.10 7.92 -15.61
C VAL A 166 8.07 7.33 -14.59
N ASP A 167 8.31 6.03 -14.71
CA ASP A 167 9.21 5.29 -13.82
C ASP A 167 10.17 4.49 -14.69
N ALA A 168 11.49 4.71 -14.51
CA ALA A 168 12.51 3.97 -15.28
C ALA A 168 13.55 3.43 -14.30
N ILE A 169 13.74 2.13 -14.29
CA ILE A 169 14.67 1.44 -13.39
C ILE A 169 15.85 0.92 -14.16
N PHE A 170 17.05 1.26 -13.68
CA PHE A 170 18.33 0.76 -14.15
C PHE A 170 19.06 0.18 -12.95
N GLN A 171 19.02 -1.14 -12.79
CA GLN A 171 19.57 -1.83 -11.63
C GLN A 171 20.57 -2.89 -12.06
N PHE A 172 21.67 -2.97 -11.33
CA PHE A 172 22.76 -3.91 -11.53
C PHE A 172 23.19 -4.50 -10.17
N GLY A 173 24.17 -5.38 -10.19
CA GLY A 173 24.69 -6.04 -9.00
C GLY A 173 24.30 -7.50 -8.96
N LYS A 174 23.76 -7.95 -7.84
CA LYS A 174 23.30 -9.35 -7.72
C LYS A 174 22.17 -9.65 -8.69
N ASN A 175 21.27 -8.70 -8.91
CA ASN A 175 20.17 -8.84 -9.86
C ASN A 175 20.18 -7.65 -10.82
N HIS A 176 19.90 -7.91 -12.09
CA HIS A 176 19.80 -6.85 -13.08
C HIS A 176 18.33 -6.59 -13.42
N GLN A 177 17.96 -5.32 -13.50
CA GLN A 177 16.64 -4.93 -13.94
C GLN A 177 16.70 -3.69 -14.82
N LEU A 178 16.03 -3.77 -15.95
CA LEU A 178 15.78 -2.64 -16.84
C LEU A 178 14.27 -2.59 -17.05
N SER A 179 13.63 -1.47 -16.69
CA SER A 179 12.17 -1.36 -16.89
C SER A 179 11.78 0.07 -17.14
N LEU A 180 10.66 0.22 -17.82
CA LEU A 180 10.03 1.52 -18.10
C LEU A 180 8.52 1.39 -17.94
N ALA A 181 7.95 2.26 -17.14
CA ALA A 181 6.51 2.35 -16.96
C ALA A 181 6.03 3.79 -17.15
N TYR A 182 4.87 3.93 -17.78
CA TYR A 182 4.16 5.19 -17.85
C TYR A 182 2.74 4.96 -17.32
N GLN A 183 2.41 5.62 -16.24
CA GLN A 183 1.18 5.34 -15.49
C GLN A 183 0.25 6.54 -15.52
N ASN A 184 -1.04 6.24 -15.64
CA ASN A 184 -2.15 7.19 -15.53
C ASN A 184 -2.12 8.40 -16.48
N PRO A 185 -1.64 8.30 -17.73
CA PRO A 185 -1.90 9.37 -18.68
C PRO A 185 -3.40 9.40 -18.98
N TYR A 186 -4.09 10.40 -18.44
CA TYR A 186 -5.54 10.54 -18.59
C TYR A 186 -5.90 10.90 -20.02
N ILE A 187 -6.76 10.09 -20.63
CA ILE A 187 -7.16 10.22 -22.03
C ILE A 187 -8.47 10.99 -22.22
N ASP A 188 -9.27 11.14 -21.17
CA ASP A 188 -10.56 11.84 -21.24
C ASP A 188 -10.46 13.26 -20.67
N LYS A 189 -11.34 14.15 -21.12
CA LYS A 189 -11.38 15.55 -20.66
C LYS A 189 -11.63 15.68 -19.16
N LYS A 190 -12.44 14.78 -18.59
CA LYS A 190 -12.78 14.80 -17.16
C LYS A 190 -11.70 14.16 -16.28
N LYS A 191 -10.67 13.58 -16.91
CA LYS A 191 -9.56 12.93 -16.20
C LYS A 191 -10.01 11.78 -15.30
N HIS A 192 -10.96 10.97 -15.80
CA HIS A 192 -11.47 9.78 -15.12
C HIS A 192 -10.76 8.51 -15.61
N ILE A 193 -10.33 8.46 -16.86
CA ILE A 193 -9.78 7.25 -17.48
C ILE A 193 -8.30 7.48 -17.80
N GLY A 194 -7.46 6.70 -17.14
CA GLY A 194 -6.02 6.63 -17.43
C GLY A 194 -5.68 5.33 -18.14
N ILE A 195 -4.80 5.36 -19.12
CA ILE A 195 -4.25 4.16 -19.76
C ILE A 195 -2.73 4.29 -19.73
N GLY A 196 -2.05 3.29 -19.26
CA GLY A 196 -0.61 3.30 -19.18
C GLY A 196 -0.01 1.97 -19.64
N PHE A 197 1.31 1.88 -19.57
CA PHE A 197 2.02 0.67 -19.93
C PHE A 197 3.21 0.46 -18.98
N ASP A 198 3.68 -0.79 -18.94
CA ASP A 198 4.87 -1.16 -18.21
C ASP A 198 5.56 -2.30 -18.97
N ALA A 199 6.86 -2.21 -19.13
CA ALA A 199 7.67 -3.24 -19.78
C ALA A 199 9.02 -3.35 -19.08
N GLY A 200 9.54 -4.56 -19.00
CA GLY A 200 10.85 -4.73 -18.36
C GLY A 200 11.50 -6.08 -18.62
N TYR A 201 12.76 -6.09 -18.25
CA TYR A 201 13.62 -7.26 -18.25
C TYR A 201 14.31 -7.37 -16.90
N LYS A 202 14.32 -8.59 -16.34
CA LYS A 202 15.04 -8.91 -15.11
C LYS A 202 15.92 -10.12 -15.34
N ASN A 203 17.13 -10.08 -14.80
CA ASN A 203 17.99 -11.26 -14.67
C ASN A 203 18.35 -11.38 -13.20
N ASN A 204 17.79 -12.39 -12.55
CA ASN A 204 18.00 -12.65 -11.13
C ASN A 204 19.16 -13.64 -10.99
N ARG A 205 20.32 -13.10 -10.67
CA ARG A 205 21.53 -13.87 -10.42
C ARG A 205 21.51 -14.48 -9.01
N GLU A 206 20.76 -13.84 -8.11
CA GLU A 206 20.46 -14.42 -6.80
C GLU A 206 18.96 -14.58 -6.66
N THR A 207 18.52 -15.78 -6.30
CA THR A 207 17.10 -16.12 -6.26
C THR A 207 16.80 -16.97 -5.02
N GLY A 208 15.69 -16.63 -4.35
CA GLY A 208 15.14 -17.51 -3.30
C GLY A 208 14.54 -18.75 -3.94
N TYR A 209 15.08 -19.92 -3.59
CA TYR A 209 14.70 -21.16 -4.28
C TYR A 209 13.90 -22.13 -3.42
N LEU A 210 13.95 -22.00 -2.10
CA LEU A 210 13.35 -22.98 -1.19
C LEU A 210 13.10 -22.33 0.17
N THR A 211 12.03 -22.75 0.84
CA THR A 211 11.78 -22.37 2.24
C THR A 211 12.15 -23.55 3.16
N ARG A 212 13.08 -23.29 4.08
CA ARG A 212 13.55 -24.29 5.05
C ARG A 212 13.64 -23.61 6.44
N ASP A 213 13.21 -24.32 7.49
CA ASP A 213 13.16 -23.78 8.86
C ASP A 213 12.39 -22.46 8.89
N ASP A 214 11.32 -22.36 8.09
CA ASP A 214 10.49 -21.16 7.92
C ASP A 214 11.29 -19.92 7.46
N LYS A 215 12.37 -20.15 6.68
CA LYS A 215 13.21 -19.08 6.11
C LYS A 215 13.48 -19.35 4.63
N LEU A 216 13.59 -18.31 3.86
CA LEU A 216 13.90 -18.38 2.44
C LEU A 216 15.41 -18.61 2.26
N LEU A 217 15.76 -19.66 1.53
CA LEU A 217 17.13 -19.96 1.12
C LEU A 217 17.39 -19.34 -0.25
N PHE A 218 18.58 -18.78 -0.41
CA PHE A 218 19.00 -18.11 -1.64
C PHE A 218 20.15 -18.88 -2.26
N GLU A 219 20.19 -18.87 -3.58
CA GLU A 219 21.32 -19.34 -4.38
C GLU A 219 21.77 -18.23 -5.31
N PHE A 220 23.02 -18.24 -5.69
CA PHE A 220 23.63 -17.26 -6.60
C PHE A 220 24.32 -17.97 -7.76
N ASP A 221 24.09 -17.47 -8.96
CA ASP A 221 24.77 -17.89 -10.18
C ASP A 221 25.10 -16.67 -11.04
N SER A 222 26.36 -16.50 -11.41
CA SER A 222 26.81 -15.35 -12.20
C SER A 222 26.10 -15.21 -13.55
N ASP A 223 25.66 -16.33 -14.13
CA ASP A 223 24.97 -16.32 -15.43
C ASP A 223 23.47 -16.04 -15.30
N GLY A 224 22.94 -16.21 -14.09
CA GLY A 224 21.54 -15.93 -13.77
C GLY A 224 20.74 -17.20 -13.53
N LEU A 225 20.07 -17.23 -12.39
CA LEU A 225 19.20 -18.35 -12.04
C LEU A 225 17.82 -18.23 -12.69
N SER A 226 17.34 -17.01 -12.89
CA SER A 226 16.06 -16.81 -13.59
C SER A 226 16.07 -15.51 -14.37
N THR A 227 15.44 -15.52 -15.53
CA THR A 227 15.15 -14.29 -16.28
C THR A 227 13.66 -14.10 -16.41
N GLU A 228 13.25 -12.84 -16.49
CA GLU A 228 11.86 -12.46 -16.71
C GLU A 228 11.80 -11.33 -17.72
N ARG A 229 10.92 -11.47 -18.71
CA ARG A 229 10.53 -10.40 -19.62
C ARG A 229 9.03 -10.20 -19.48
N TYR A 230 8.62 -8.97 -19.40
CA TYR A 230 7.19 -8.68 -19.25
C TYR A 230 6.81 -7.41 -19.98
N VAL A 231 5.55 -7.38 -20.37
CA VAL A 231 4.90 -6.18 -20.90
C VAL A 231 3.45 -6.18 -20.40
N SER A 232 2.95 -5.01 -20.05
CA SER A 232 1.54 -4.89 -19.66
C SER A 232 0.97 -3.55 -20.06
N VAL A 233 -0.35 -3.53 -20.21
CA VAL A 233 -1.15 -2.32 -20.36
C VAL A 233 -2.00 -2.23 -19.11
N ASN A 234 -2.05 -1.05 -18.52
CA ASN A 234 -2.89 -0.80 -17.36
C ASN A 234 -3.93 0.26 -17.70
N SER A 235 -5.11 0.11 -17.12
CA SER A 235 -6.18 1.09 -17.22
C SER A 235 -6.68 1.41 -15.83
N THR A 236 -6.83 2.70 -15.54
CA THR A 236 -7.38 3.19 -14.29
C THR A 236 -8.67 3.94 -14.60
N PHE A 237 -9.75 3.59 -13.89
CA PHE A 237 -11.01 4.31 -13.97
C PHE A 237 -11.35 4.86 -12.60
N ARG A 238 -11.46 6.20 -12.52
CA ARG A 238 -11.71 6.92 -11.27
C ARG A 238 -12.79 7.97 -11.49
N LYS A 239 -14.06 7.54 -11.41
CA LYS A 239 -15.21 8.42 -11.61
C LYS A 239 -15.38 9.40 -10.44
N ASN A 240 -15.03 8.96 -9.24
CA ASN A 240 -15.12 9.80 -8.03
C ASN A 240 -13.82 9.73 -7.22
N ILE A 241 -13.73 10.56 -6.21
CA ILE A 241 -12.49 10.76 -5.43
C ILE A 241 -12.12 9.50 -4.64
N PHE A 242 -13.10 8.77 -4.16
CA PHE A 242 -12.90 7.70 -3.19
C PHE A 242 -12.84 6.30 -3.83
N THR A 243 -13.26 6.15 -5.08
CA THR A 243 -13.35 4.85 -5.74
C THR A 243 -12.43 4.82 -6.96
N THR A 244 -11.59 3.80 -7.02
CA THR A 244 -10.69 3.58 -8.15
C THR A 244 -10.80 2.13 -8.60
N HIS A 245 -10.96 1.92 -9.89
CA HIS A 245 -10.84 0.62 -10.55
C HIS A 245 -9.53 0.61 -11.33
N GLN A 246 -8.80 -0.47 -11.24
CA GLN A 246 -7.58 -0.67 -12.02
C GLN A 246 -7.67 -2.04 -12.69
N LEU A 247 -7.36 -2.07 -13.97
CA LEU A 247 -7.28 -3.30 -14.74
C LEU A 247 -5.92 -3.34 -15.42
N ILE A 248 -5.22 -4.47 -15.28
CA ILE A 248 -3.93 -4.72 -15.94
C ILE A 248 -4.06 -5.97 -16.77
N ALA A 249 -3.68 -5.90 -18.02
CA ALA A 249 -3.52 -7.07 -18.90
C ALA A 249 -2.05 -7.13 -19.32
N GLY A 250 -1.43 -8.28 -19.12
CA GLY A 250 0.00 -8.39 -19.40
C GLY A 250 0.43 -9.77 -19.84
N TYR A 251 1.67 -9.82 -20.27
CA TYR A 251 2.37 -11.02 -20.70
C TYR A 251 3.66 -11.13 -19.89
N ARG A 252 3.95 -12.34 -19.45
CA ARG A 252 5.22 -12.67 -18.78
C ARG A 252 5.85 -13.90 -19.46
N ALA A 253 7.15 -13.80 -19.69
CA ALA A 253 7.99 -14.91 -20.14
C ALA A 253 9.12 -15.05 -19.15
N LEU A 254 9.20 -16.21 -18.52
CA LEU A 254 10.28 -16.52 -17.56
C LEU A 254 11.17 -17.61 -18.15
N SER A 255 12.39 -17.69 -17.67
CA SER A 255 13.29 -18.80 -17.95
C SER A 255 14.07 -19.11 -16.68
N PHE A 256 14.15 -20.38 -16.34
CA PHE A 256 14.82 -20.89 -15.14
C PHE A 256 16.02 -21.74 -15.54
N SER A 257 17.14 -21.57 -14.84
CA SER A 257 18.34 -22.37 -15.10
C SER A 257 18.16 -23.81 -14.62
N ASP A 258 18.88 -24.71 -15.21
CA ASP A 258 18.91 -26.11 -14.78
C ASP A 258 19.35 -26.22 -13.30
N SER A 259 20.32 -25.40 -12.89
CA SER A 259 20.80 -25.39 -11.50
C SER A 259 19.67 -25.04 -10.52
N LEU A 260 18.82 -24.05 -10.85
CA LEU A 260 17.69 -23.68 -10.02
C LEU A 260 16.67 -24.82 -9.92
N LEU A 261 16.36 -25.47 -11.05
CA LEU A 261 15.39 -26.56 -11.09
C LEU A 261 15.94 -27.84 -10.40
N MET A 262 17.25 -28.04 -10.39
CA MET A 262 17.87 -29.14 -9.62
C MET A 262 17.82 -28.87 -8.11
N LEU A 263 17.95 -27.60 -7.67
CA LEU A 263 17.86 -27.22 -6.26
C LEU A 263 16.44 -27.37 -5.72
N ASN A 264 15.44 -27.14 -6.56
CA ASN A 264 14.03 -27.30 -6.19
C ASN A 264 13.23 -27.76 -7.41
N SER A 265 12.95 -29.05 -7.48
CA SER A 265 12.17 -29.64 -8.58
C SER A 265 10.74 -29.11 -8.66
N ASP A 266 10.21 -28.56 -7.57
CA ASP A 266 8.89 -27.94 -7.52
C ASP A 266 8.93 -26.43 -7.82
N TYR A 267 10.10 -25.90 -8.17
CA TYR A 267 10.23 -24.47 -8.47
C TYR A 267 9.32 -24.06 -9.61
N SER A 268 9.23 -24.88 -10.65
CA SER A 268 8.36 -24.67 -11.80
C SER A 268 7.45 -25.90 -12.01
N TYR A 269 6.64 -25.87 -13.06
CA TYR A 269 5.86 -27.03 -13.51
C TYR A 269 6.82 -28.09 -14.07
N SER A 270 6.50 -29.36 -13.83
CA SER A 270 7.33 -30.47 -14.30
C SER A 270 7.60 -30.36 -15.80
N GLY A 271 8.88 -30.36 -16.18
CA GLY A 271 9.30 -30.23 -17.57
C GLY A 271 9.10 -28.88 -18.21
N VAL A 272 8.88 -27.83 -17.41
CA VAL A 272 8.67 -26.47 -17.91
C VAL A 272 9.72 -25.53 -17.30
N ASP A 273 10.80 -25.31 -18.04
CA ASP A 273 11.85 -24.38 -17.67
C ASP A 273 11.58 -22.94 -18.13
N GLN A 274 10.68 -22.76 -19.12
CA GLN A 274 10.38 -21.47 -19.71
C GLN A 274 8.85 -21.19 -19.73
N PRO A 275 8.23 -21.02 -18.56
CA PRO A 275 6.80 -20.72 -18.55
C PRO A 275 6.51 -19.35 -19.14
N ARG A 276 5.50 -19.30 -19.99
CA ARG A 276 5.02 -18.08 -20.64
C ARG A 276 3.51 -18.00 -20.46
N PHE A 277 2.99 -16.82 -20.11
CA PHE A 277 1.56 -16.72 -19.89
C PHE A 277 1.09 -15.28 -19.97
N LEU A 278 -0.18 -15.14 -20.36
CA LEU A 278 -0.95 -13.92 -20.20
C LEU A 278 -1.54 -13.88 -18.82
N TYR A 279 -1.74 -12.65 -18.29
CA TYR A 279 -2.41 -12.49 -17.01
C TYR A 279 -3.35 -11.29 -17.05
N LEU A 280 -4.38 -11.39 -16.22
CA LEU A 280 -5.29 -10.27 -15.94
C LEU A 280 -5.27 -10.01 -14.44
N TYR A 281 -5.17 -8.74 -14.07
CA TYR A 281 -5.25 -8.31 -12.69
C TYR A 281 -6.26 -7.17 -12.60
N TYR A 282 -7.17 -7.27 -11.66
CA TYR A 282 -8.16 -6.23 -11.38
C TYR A 282 -8.08 -5.84 -9.92
N LYS A 283 -8.17 -4.53 -9.66
CA LYS A 283 -8.24 -4.00 -8.29
C LYS A 283 -9.36 -2.97 -8.20
N LEU A 284 -10.28 -3.20 -7.27
CA LEU A 284 -11.23 -2.19 -6.80
C LEU A 284 -10.69 -1.62 -5.50
N LYS A 285 -10.62 -0.30 -5.40
CA LYS A 285 -10.14 0.38 -4.21
C LYS A 285 -11.17 1.42 -3.75
N LEU A 286 -11.53 1.36 -2.47
CA LEU A 286 -12.40 2.32 -1.78
C LEU A 286 -11.55 2.95 -0.67
N ASP A 287 -11.34 4.27 -0.70
CA ASP A 287 -10.38 4.92 0.20
C ASP A 287 -11.01 6.19 0.80
N HIS A 288 -11.49 6.07 2.02
CA HIS A 288 -12.12 7.13 2.81
C HIS A 288 -11.26 7.51 4.02
N ARG A 289 -9.95 7.33 3.92
CA ARG A 289 -9.02 7.74 4.98
C ARG A 289 -8.78 9.25 4.93
N ASP A 290 -8.51 9.83 6.09
CA ASP A 290 -8.14 11.24 6.19
C ASP A 290 -6.83 11.51 5.42
N ILE A 291 -5.73 10.89 5.83
CA ILE A 291 -4.41 11.00 5.16
C ILE A 291 -3.95 9.59 4.80
N LYS A 292 -3.62 9.37 3.52
CA LYS A 292 -3.35 8.02 3.01
C LYS A 292 -2.04 7.42 3.54
N PHE A 293 -1.02 8.23 3.72
CA PHE A 293 0.31 7.71 4.12
C PHE A 293 0.40 7.43 5.63
N TYR A 294 -0.38 8.13 6.47
CA TYR A 294 -0.43 7.87 7.91
C TYR A 294 -1.85 8.15 8.43
N PRO A 295 -2.77 7.22 8.20
CA PRO A 295 -4.17 7.48 8.54
C PRO A 295 -4.42 7.41 10.05
N LEU A 296 -5.23 8.35 10.52
CA LEU A 296 -5.69 8.43 11.89
C LEU A 296 -7.21 8.26 12.00
N LYS A 297 -7.93 8.50 10.89
CA LYS A 297 -9.40 8.40 10.82
C LYS A 297 -9.84 7.88 9.47
N GLY A 298 -10.99 7.23 9.45
CA GLY A 298 -11.61 6.79 8.22
C GLY A 298 -11.38 5.30 7.95
N TRP A 299 -11.61 4.88 6.71
CA TRP A 299 -11.51 3.48 6.37
C TRP A 299 -11.03 3.29 4.94
N TYR A 300 -10.53 2.09 4.69
CA TYR A 300 -10.02 1.65 3.40
C TYR A 300 -10.50 0.23 3.15
N ALA A 301 -10.87 -0.06 1.91
CA ALA A 301 -11.12 -1.44 1.48
C ALA A 301 -10.62 -1.63 0.06
N ASP A 302 -10.05 -2.80 -0.24
CA ASP A 302 -9.77 -3.19 -1.60
C ASP A 302 -10.13 -4.65 -1.85
N LEU A 303 -10.34 -4.95 -3.13
CA LEU A 303 -10.47 -6.30 -3.66
C LEU A 303 -9.55 -6.40 -4.86
N GLU A 304 -8.62 -7.35 -4.79
CA GLU A 304 -7.69 -7.68 -5.86
C GLU A 304 -8.06 -9.07 -6.41
N LEU A 305 -8.17 -9.18 -7.71
CA LEU A 305 -8.40 -10.44 -8.41
C LEU A 305 -7.28 -10.62 -9.43
N ASN A 306 -6.74 -11.81 -9.51
CA ASN A 306 -5.71 -12.13 -10.49
C ASN A 306 -6.03 -13.45 -11.18
N LYS A 307 -5.77 -13.50 -12.47
CA LYS A 307 -5.79 -14.72 -13.25
C LYS A 307 -4.51 -14.78 -14.08
N SER A 308 -3.66 -15.74 -13.78
CA SER A 308 -2.42 -16.02 -14.53
C SER A 308 -2.64 -17.29 -15.35
N GLY A 309 -2.41 -17.18 -16.65
CA GLY A 309 -2.75 -18.23 -17.61
C GLY A 309 -4.21 -18.17 -18.02
N LEU A 310 -4.48 -17.80 -19.27
CA LEU A 310 -5.85 -17.65 -19.77
C LEU A 310 -6.31 -18.85 -20.58
N GLY A 311 -5.44 -19.86 -20.75
CA GLY A 311 -5.82 -21.16 -21.33
C GLY A 311 -5.86 -21.22 -22.84
N PHE A 312 -5.49 -20.15 -23.55
CA PHE A 312 -5.59 -20.15 -25.01
C PHE A 312 -4.34 -19.74 -25.75
N ALA A 313 -3.33 -19.19 -25.07
CA ALA A 313 -2.21 -18.57 -25.77
C ALA A 313 -0.93 -19.39 -25.78
N PHE A 314 -0.74 -20.33 -24.86
CA PHE A 314 0.51 -21.08 -24.70
C PHE A 314 0.25 -22.49 -24.21
N GLU A 315 1.13 -23.42 -24.61
CA GLU A 315 0.86 -24.85 -24.49
C GLU A 315 0.88 -25.40 -23.07
N LYS A 316 1.68 -24.85 -22.22
CA LYS A 316 1.75 -25.39 -20.86
C LYS A 316 1.28 -24.37 -19.88
N PRO A 317 0.24 -24.70 -19.19
CA PRO A 317 -0.56 -23.75 -18.48
C PRO A 317 -0.01 -23.43 -17.11
N VAL A 318 0.41 -22.22 -16.99
CA VAL A 318 0.15 -21.52 -15.75
C VAL A 318 -1.37 -21.33 -15.71
N ASP A 319 -2.03 -21.85 -14.70
CA ASP A 319 -3.47 -21.71 -14.53
C ASP A 319 -3.76 -21.46 -13.04
N ILE A 320 -3.58 -20.22 -12.62
CA ILE A 320 -3.75 -19.83 -11.21
C ILE A 320 -4.62 -18.59 -11.14
N ALA A 321 -5.68 -18.66 -10.35
CA ALA A 321 -6.47 -17.50 -9.99
C ALA A 321 -6.36 -17.28 -8.48
N TRP A 322 -6.33 -16.01 -8.06
CA TRP A 322 -6.42 -15.70 -6.64
C TRP A 322 -7.22 -14.43 -6.43
N ALA A 323 -7.81 -14.33 -5.25
CA ALA A 323 -8.48 -13.14 -4.77
C ALA A 323 -7.85 -12.73 -3.44
N LYS A 324 -7.62 -11.43 -3.27
CA LYS A 324 -7.08 -10.86 -2.04
C LYS A 324 -7.91 -9.63 -1.66
N THR A 325 -8.17 -9.46 -0.39
CA THR A 325 -8.86 -8.27 0.11
C THR A 325 -8.09 -7.69 1.29
N THR A 326 -8.11 -6.37 1.38
CA THR A 326 -7.57 -5.63 2.53
C THR A 326 -8.65 -4.68 3.01
N THR A 327 -8.97 -4.73 4.30
CA THR A 327 -9.83 -3.73 4.93
C THR A 327 -9.09 -3.11 6.10
N ARG A 328 -9.27 -1.80 6.29
CA ARG A 328 -8.66 -1.06 7.38
C ARG A 328 -9.65 -0.05 7.92
N TYR A 329 -9.68 0.10 9.23
CA TYR A 329 -10.50 1.09 9.90
C TYR A 329 -9.66 1.84 10.93
N TYR A 330 -9.84 3.15 10.99
CA TYR A 330 -9.06 4.04 11.85
C TYR A 330 -10.03 4.95 12.59
N ALA A 331 -9.80 5.13 13.90
CA ALA A 331 -10.66 5.94 14.74
C ALA A 331 -9.84 6.75 15.76
N GLN A 332 -10.30 7.95 16.02
CA GLN A 332 -9.82 8.73 17.15
C GLN A 332 -10.61 8.33 18.39
N LEU A 333 -9.92 7.80 19.39
CA LEU A 333 -10.55 7.35 20.65
C LEU A 333 -10.73 8.50 21.64
N ALA A 334 -9.74 9.41 21.68
CA ALA A 334 -9.74 10.57 22.55
C ALA A 334 -8.74 11.59 21.99
N LYS A 335 -8.65 12.75 22.60
CA LYS A 335 -7.63 13.74 22.24
C LYS A 335 -6.26 13.07 22.29
N ARG A 336 -5.50 13.04 21.18
CA ARG A 336 -4.18 12.42 21.02
C ARG A 336 -4.17 10.88 20.97
N TRP A 337 -5.30 10.20 21.17
CA TRP A 337 -5.38 8.74 21.15
C TRP A 337 -6.11 8.27 19.91
N TYR A 338 -5.51 7.34 19.18
CA TYR A 338 -6.05 6.79 17.93
C TYR A 338 -5.93 5.27 17.94
N SER A 339 -6.76 4.61 17.17
CA SER A 339 -6.64 3.17 16.96
C SER A 339 -6.78 2.83 15.50
N GLY A 340 -6.24 1.68 15.12
CA GLY A 340 -6.40 1.13 13.79
C GLY A 340 -6.54 -0.38 13.85
N ILE A 341 -7.37 -0.91 12.98
CA ILE A 341 -7.50 -2.36 12.78
C ILE A 341 -7.49 -2.65 11.29
N SER A 342 -6.85 -3.74 10.92
CA SER A 342 -6.73 -4.18 9.52
C SER A 342 -6.99 -5.66 9.42
N PHE A 343 -7.69 -6.07 8.38
CA PHE A 343 -7.79 -7.46 7.95
C PHE A 343 -7.22 -7.57 6.54
N ILE A 344 -6.41 -8.60 6.30
CA ILE A 344 -5.89 -8.94 4.97
C ILE A 344 -6.16 -10.43 4.78
N GLY A 345 -6.80 -10.79 3.66
CA GLY A 345 -7.08 -12.19 3.36
C GLY A 345 -6.81 -12.51 1.90
N LYS A 346 -6.25 -13.70 1.64
CA LYS A 346 -5.99 -14.19 0.28
C LYS A 346 -6.49 -15.63 0.15
N ILE A 347 -7.18 -15.90 -0.94
CA ILE A 347 -7.52 -17.25 -1.38
C ILE A 347 -7.01 -17.46 -2.79
N SER A 348 -6.62 -18.69 -3.11
CA SER A 348 -6.06 -19.02 -4.42
C SER A 348 -6.64 -20.32 -4.92
N SER A 349 -6.82 -20.41 -6.23
CA SER A 349 -7.24 -21.65 -6.91
C SER A 349 -6.04 -22.60 -7.04
N ALA A 350 -6.24 -23.68 -7.71
CA ALA A 350 -5.27 -24.72 -8.07
C ALA A 350 -4.88 -25.61 -6.89
N ALA A 351 -4.98 -26.89 -7.12
CA ALA A 351 -4.61 -27.89 -6.12
C ALA A 351 -3.09 -27.87 -5.87
N TRP A 352 -2.30 -27.64 -6.90
CA TRP A 352 -0.84 -27.52 -6.84
C TRP A 352 -0.40 -26.23 -7.52
N GLN A 353 0.61 -25.56 -6.96
CA GLN A 353 1.20 -24.34 -7.52
C GLN A 353 2.72 -24.45 -7.49
N PRO A 354 3.43 -24.06 -8.55
CA PRO A 354 4.88 -24.08 -8.52
C PRO A 354 5.43 -23.04 -7.52
N TYR A 355 6.63 -23.30 -7.01
CA TYR A 355 7.23 -22.49 -5.96
C TYR A 355 7.32 -21.00 -6.37
N PHE A 356 7.64 -20.71 -7.64
CA PHE A 356 7.79 -19.32 -8.09
C PHE A 356 6.48 -18.51 -8.05
N LEU A 357 5.33 -19.18 -7.95
CA LEU A 357 4.00 -18.52 -7.91
C LEU A 357 3.30 -18.61 -6.55
N ILE A 358 3.70 -19.58 -5.70
CA ILE A 358 3.06 -19.70 -4.40
C ILE A 358 3.69 -18.70 -3.43
N GLN A 359 2.90 -17.82 -2.85
CA GLN A 359 3.36 -16.84 -1.88
C GLN A 359 2.33 -16.73 -0.76
N GLY A 360 2.72 -17.20 0.40
CA GLY A 360 1.95 -17.04 1.63
C GLY A 360 2.34 -15.75 2.36
N LEU A 361 2.82 -15.88 3.60
CA LEU A 361 3.23 -14.74 4.41
C LEU A 361 4.76 -14.60 4.43
N GLY A 362 5.24 -13.37 4.65
CA GLY A 362 6.66 -13.06 4.70
C GLY A 362 7.21 -12.49 3.41
N TYR A 363 6.37 -12.32 2.41
CA TYR A 363 6.73 -11.72 1.12
C TYR A 363 6.23 -10.27 1.09
N GLY A 364 7.15 -9.31 0.91
CA GLY A 364 6.79 -7.90 0.84
C GLY A 364 6.10 -7.40 2.12
N ARG A 365 4.85 -6.99 1.99
CA ARG A 365 4.09 -6.39 3.10
C ARG A 365 3.10 -7.35 3.78
N ASP A 366 2.97 -8.55 3.26
CA ASP A 366 2.04 -9.54 3.81
C ASP A 366 2.78 -10.38 4.86
N TYR A 367 2.83 -9.90 6.09
CA TYR A 367 3.49 -10.58 7.22
C TYR A 367 2.75 -10.23 8.53
N VAL A 368 2.95 -11.04 9.55
CA VAL A 368 2.52 -10.75 10.92
C VAL A 368 3.72 -10.12 11.62
N ARG A 369 3.57 -8.95 12.27
CA ARG A 369 4.68 -8.30 12.97
C ARG A 369 5.24 -9.26 14.02
N GLY A 370 6.56 -9.27 14.21
CA GLY A 370 7.26 -10.26 15.03
C GLY A 370 7.63 -11.56 14.30
N TYR A 371 7.20 -11.69 13.02
CA TYR A 371 7.58 -12.82 12.14
C TYR A 371 8.27 -12.32 10.86
N GLU A 372 8.88 -11.13 10.89
CA GLU A 372 9.52 -10.53 9.70
C GLU A 372 10.65 -11.39 9.15
N TYR A 373 11.27 -12.25 10.01
CA TYR A 373 12.35 -13.13 9.59
C TYR A 373 11.86 -14.43 8.95
N ASN A 374 10.55 -14.65 8.93
CA ASN A 374 9.97 -15.93 8.51
C ASN A 374 9.25 -15.79 7.17
N VAL A 375 9.29 -16.88 6.40
CA VAL A 375 8.47 -17.10 5.23
C VAL A 375 7.56 -18.29 5.52
N ILE A 376 6.27 -18.12 5.27
CA ILE A 376 5.27 -19.15 5.58
C ILE A 376 4.46 -19.37 4.30
N ASP A 377 4.87 -20.37 3.53
CA ASP A 377 4.28 -20.65 2.23
C ASP A 377 2.92 -21.32 2.38
N GLY A 378 2.01 -20.94 1.51
CA GLY A 378 0.68 -21.52 1.44
C GLY A 378 -0.21 -20.77 0.48
N LYS A 379 -1.30 -21.44 0.10
CA LYS A 379 -2.20 -20.89 -0.93
C LYS A 379 -3.16 -19.85 -0.40
N HIS A 380 -3.55 -19.98 0.86
CA HIS A 380 -4.51 -19.09 1.49
C HIS A 380 -3.94 -18.55 2.78
N PHE A 381 -4.24 -17.29 3.09
CA PHE A 381 -3.86 -16.73 4.38
C PHE A 381 -4.85 -15.67 4.85
N GLY A 382 -4.82 -15.44 6.16
CA GLY A 382 -5.51 -14.31 6.78
C GLY A 382 -4.63 -13.67 7.81
N ILE A 383 -4.67 -12.34 7.90
CA ILE A 383 -3.95 -11.53 8.89
C ILE A 383 -4.93 -10.55 9.51
N VAL A 384 -4.89 -10.40 10.81
CA VAL A 384 -5.52 -9.29 11.53
C VAL A 384 -4.40 -8.51 12.22
N ARG A 385 -4.37 -7.20 12.01
CA ARG A 385 -3.43 -6.31 12.69
C ARG A 385 -4.22 -5.25 13.44
N SER A 386 -3.75 -4.92 14.64
CA SER A 386 -4.37 -3.86 15.43
C SER A 386 -3.32 -2.99 16.08
N ASN A 387 -3.65 -1.73 16.31
CA ASN A 387 -2.80 -0.86 17.10
C ASN A 387 -3.60 0.21 17.83
N VAL A 388 -2.98 0.72 18.89
CA VAL A 388 -3.37 1.95 19.56
C VAL A 388 -2.18 2.88 19.49
N LYS A 389 -2.43 4.15 19.18
CA LYS A 389 -1.40 5.17 18.97
C LYS A 389 -1.66 6.36 19.90
N PHE A 390 -0.60 6.88 20.48
CA PHE A 390 -0.63 8.14 21.24
C PHE A 390 0.23 9.17 20.54
N ALA A 391 -0.35 10.33 20.20
CA ALA A 391 0.38 11.42 19.57
C ALA A 391 1.25 12.13 20.61
N LEU A 392 2.51 11.72 20.71
CA LEU A 392 3.48 12.34 21.63
C LEU A 392 3.76 13.79 21.16
N PHE A 393 4.05 13.93 19.87
CA PHE A 393 4.12 15.24 19.21
C PHE A 393 3.14 15.22 18.04
N PRO A 394 1.97 15.90 18.17
CA PRO A 394 1.05 16.03 17.03
C PRO A 394 1.74 16.75 15.87
N GLU A 395 1.16 16.63 14.68
CA GLU A 395 1.73 17.20 13.46
C GLU A 395 2.05 18.69 13.63
N GLN A 396 3.28 19.04 13.37
CA GLN A 396 3.81 20.40 13.40
C GLN A 396 4.56 20.66 12.12
N THR A 397 4.75 21.93 11.80
CA THR A 397 5.55 22.38 10.66
C THR A 397 6.75 23.14 11.17
N TYR A 398 7.90 22.84 10.62
CA TYR A 398 9.16 23.50 10.96
C TYR A 398 9.80 24.03 9.67
N ASN A 399 10.34 25.25 9.75
CA ASN A 399 11.05 25.86 8.63
C ASN A 399 12.56 25.76 8.89
N ILE A 400 13.24 25.04 8.00
CA ILE A 400 14.69 24.92 8.03
C ILE A 400 15.27 26.16 7.34
N GLY A 401 15.67 27.15 8.13
CA GLY A 401 15.99 28.50 7.64
C GLY A 401 17.12 28.59 6.62
N PHE A 402 18.07 27.62 6.59
CA PHE A 402 19.17 27.66 5.63
C PHE A 402 18.82 27.05 4.26
N ILE A 403 17.65 26.42 4.12
CA ILE A 403 17.21 25.87 2.84
C ILE A 403 16.35 26.93 2.13
N PRO A 404 16.81 27.48 0.99
CA PRO A 404 16.16 28.64 0.39
C PRO A 404 14.81 28.35 -0.28
N THR A 405 14.52 27.11 -0.57
CA THR A 405 13.25 26.76 -1.24
C THR A 405 12.24 26.14 -0.26
N PRO A 406 11.02 26.67 -0.19
CA PRO A 406 9.99 26.08 0.67
C PRO A 406 9.65 24.62 0.35
N LYS A 407 9.94 24.16 -0.88
CA LYS A 407 9.72 22.76 -1.28
C LYS A 407 10.49 21.78 -0.39
N PHE A 408 11.65 22.18 0.13
CA PHE A 408 12.51 21.34 0.97
C PHE A 408 12.70 21.92 2.37
N GLY A 409 12.54 23.24 2.53
CA GLY A 409 12.77 23.92 3.81
C GLY A 409 11.60 23.81 4.78
N LEU A 410 10.37 23.69 4.29
CA LEU A 410 9.20 23.51 5.13
C LEU A 410 8.92 22.02 5.32
N ILE A 411 9.08 21.51 6.53
CA ILE A 411 8.87 20.08 6.82
C ILE A 411 7.73 19.90 7.82
N HIS A 412 6.94 18.85 7.59
CA HIS A 412 6.01 18.33 8.58
C HIS A 412 6.71 17.30 9.45
N TYR A 413 6.39 17.26 10.72
CA TYR A 413 6.81 16.14 11.55
C TYR A 413 5.77 15.84 12.61
N ALA A 414 5.67 14.58 12.98
CA ALA A 414 4.84 14.11 14.08
C ALA A 414 5.47 12.85 14.66
N LEU A 415 5.23 12.61 15.94
CA LEU A 415 5.78 11.43 16.63
C LEU A 415 4.66 10.75 17.40
N TYR A 416 4.53 9.45 17.16
CA TYR A 416 3.50 8.63 17.81
C TYR A 416 4.15 7.46 18.55
N LEU A 417 3.69 7.20 19.76
CA LEU A 417 3.96 5.95 20.45
C LEU A 417 2.86 4.96 20.07
N THR A 418 3.22 3.72 19.77
CA THR A 418 2.27 2.71 19.33
C THR A 418 2.38 1.46 20.20
N ALA A 419 1.24 0.83 20.47
CA ALA A 419 1.17 -0.53 21.00
C ALA A 419 0.33 -1.35 20.00
N PHE A 420 0.70 -2.59 19.77
CA PHE A 420 0.05 -3.40 18.75
C PHE A 420 -0.10 -4.87 19.16
N ALA A 421 -1.06 -5.52 18.52
CA ALA A 421 -1.22 -6.97 18.58
C ALA A 421 -1.72 -7.45 17.21
N ASP A 422 -1.11 -8.52 16.72
CA ASP A 422 -1.39 -9.08 15.40
C ASP A 422 -1.64 -10.58 15.51
N ALA A 423 -2.41 -11.12 14.59
CA ALA A 423 -2.61 -12.55 14.41
C ALA A 423 -2.67 -12.90 12.94
N GLY A 424 -2.22 -14.11 12.61
CA GLY A 424 -2.26 -14.59 11.23
C GLY A 424 -2.31 -16.11 11.14
N TYR A 425 -2.68 -16.60 9.98
CA TYR A 425 -2.76 -18.03 9.72
C TYR A 425 -2.60 -18.30 8.23
N VAL A 426 -1.86 -19.36 7.90
CA VAL A 426 -1.67 -19.82 6.51
C VAL A 426 -2.29 -21.21 6.38
N TRP A 427 -3.18 -21.34 5.38
CA TRP A 427 -3.86 -22.60 5.07
C TRP A 427 -3.24 -23.26 3.84
N GLN A 428 -3.43 -24.57 3.78
CA GLN A 428 -3.04 -25.39 2.63
C GLN A 428 -1.62 -25.13 2.17
N PRO A 429 -0.63 -25.27 3.05
CA PRO A 429 0.74 -25.31 2.61
C PRO A 429 0.96 -26.57 1.76
N GLN A 430 1.75 -26.45 0.72
CA GLN A 430 1.95 -27.52 -0.24
C GLN A 430 2.99 -28.54 0.28
N TRP A 431 3.95 -28.06 1.05
CA TRP A 431 5.10 -28.86 1.51
C TRP A 431 5.08 -29.06 3.03
N ILE A 432 3.94 -29.52 3.55
CA ILE A 432 3.79 -29.76 5.03
C ILE A 432 4.79 -30.83 5.44
N GLY A 433 5.49 -30.52 6.54
CA GLY A 433 6.44 -31.45 7.14
C GLY A 433 7.74 -31.62 6.36
N GLN A 434 7.89 -30.93 5.24
CA GLN A 434 9.14 -30.92 4.49
C GLN A 434 9.99 -29.73 4.97
N HIS A 435 11.30 -29.93 4.96
CA HIS A 435 12.28 -28.88 5.21
C HIS A 435 12.12 -28.22 6.59
N ASN A 436 11.57 -28.93 7.58
CA ASN A 436 11.41 -28.46 8.96
C ASN A 436 10.57 -27.17 9.09
N ASN A 437 9.66 -26.91 8.16
CA ASN A 437 8.77 -25.76 8.24
C ASN A 437 7.64 -26.04 9.24
N VAL A 438 7.59 -25.27 10.33
CA VAL A 438 6.67 -25.52 11.46
C VAL A 438 5.57 -24.46 11.59
N LEU A 439 5.73 -23.30 10.97
CA LEU A 439 4.78 -22.21 11.08
C LEU A 439 3.52 -22.37 10.19
N PRO A 440 3.57 -23.06 9.02
CA PRO A 440 2.35 -23.28 8.26
C PRO A 440 1.32 -24.07 9.10
N ARG A 441 0.04 -23.68 8.98
CA ARG A 441 -1.09 -24.26 9.72
C ARG A 441 -1.01 -24.05 11.24
N THR A 442 -0.21 -23.08 11.69
CA THR A 442 -0.21 -22.68 13.10
C THR A 442 -0.76 -21.26 13.25
N LEU A 443 -1.35 -20.97 14.38
CA LEU A 443 -1.76 -19.60 14.70
C LEU A 443 -0.51 -18.77 15.01
N LEU A 444 -0.24 -17.80 14.16
CA LEU A 444 0.79 -16.78 14.39
C LEU A 444 0.16 -15.70 15.25
N ALA A 445 0.82 -15.32 16.33
CA ALA A 445 0.36 -14.22 17.18
C ALA A 445 1.55 -13.45 17.69
N SER A 446 1.40 -12.15 17.83
CA SER A 446 2.46 -11.28 18.32
C SER A 446 1.88 -10.03 18.97
N ALA A 447 2.71 -9.38 19.77
CA ALA A 447 2.40 -8.08 20.36
C ALA A 447 3.68 -7.27 20.50
N GLY A 448 3.54 -5.96 20.61
CA GLY A 448 4.72 -5.12 20.71
C GLY A 448 4.41 -3.65 20.94
N LEU A 449 5.50 -2.90 21.04
CA LEU A 449 5.48 -1.45 21.20
C LEU A 449 6.33 -0.83 20.09
N GLY A 450 6.02 0.40 19.72
CA GLY A 450 6.78 1.07 18.67
C GLY A 450 6.73 2.58 18.74
N VAL A 451 7.56 3.19 17.92
CA VAL A 451 7.59 4.63 17.71
C VAL A 451 7.48 4.88 16.21
N ASP A 452 6.50 5.69 15.83
CA ASP A 452 6.30 6.12 14.44
C ASP A 452 6.73 7.58 14.31
N MET A 453 7.73 7.86 13.50
CA MET A 453 8.12 9.21 13.13
C MET A 453 7.58 9.50 11.73
N VAL A 454 6.62 10.41 11.65
CA VAL A 454 6.03 10.86 10.40
C VAL A 454 6.74 12.13 9.98
N THR A 455 7.20 12.19 8.73
CA THR A 455 7.92 13.35 8.23
C THR A 455 7.45 13.70 6.81
N TYR A 456 8.07 14.68 6.21
CA TYR A 456 7.58 15.24 4.97
C TYR A 456 7.81 14.29 3.76
N TYR A 457 7.17 14.59 2.65
CA TYR A 457 7.12 13.71 1.45
C TYR A 457 6.51 12.34 1.77
N ASP A 458 5.56 12.32 2.71
CA ASP A 458 4.79 11.10 3.07
C ASP A 458 5.68 9.97 3.61
N LYS A 459 6.85 10.31 4.16
CA LYS A 459 7.76 9.30 4.70
C LYS A 459 7.46 9.04 6.17
N VAL A 460 7.43 7.77 6.51
CA VAL A 460 7.25 7.33 7.90
C VAL A 460 8.34 6.33 8.23
N VAL A 461 9.01 6.57 9.34
CA VAL A 461 9.97 5.63 9.92
C VAL A 461 9.32 5.05 11.18
N ARG A 462 9.22 3.75 11.21
CA ARG A 462 8.65 3.02 12.35
C ARG A 462 9.71 2.12 12.94
N ILE A 463 9.91 2.21 14.25
CA ILE A 463 10.78 1.30 15.00
C ILE A 463 9.89 0.56 15.99
N GLU A 464 9.88 -0.76 15.93
CA GLU A 464 9.02 -1.61 16.76
C GLU A 464 9.85 -2.67 17.49
N TYR A 465 9.51 -2.91 18.74
CA TYR A 465 9.92 -4.11 19.46
C TYR A 465 8.72 -5.05 19.50
N ALA A 466 8.91 -6.25 19.02
CA ALA A 466 7.85 -7.25 18.95
C ALA A 466 8.27 -8.54 19.62
N ILE A 467 7.31 -9.21 20.24
CA ILE A 467 7.46 -10.58 20.73
C ILE A 467 6.37 -11.43 20.10
N ASN A 468 6.73 -12.61 19.61
CA ASN A 468 5.78 -13.53 19.00
C ASN A 468 5.44 -14.71 19.91
N LYS A 469 4.43 -15.48 19.50
CA LYS A 469 3.91 -16.62 20.27
C LYS A 469 4.98 -17.68 20.57
N SER A 470 6.03 -17.78 19.75
CA SER A 470 7.14 -18.72 19.97
C SER A 470 8.16 -18.21 20.99
N GLY A 471 7.92 -17.05 21.62
CA GLY A 471 8.84 -16.42 22.55
C GLY A 471 10.01 -15.69 21.91
N LYS A 472 10.06 -15.64 20.58
CA LYS A 472 11.10 -14.89 19.87
C LYS A 472 10.75 -13.42 19.88
N SER A 473 11.76 -12.57 20.09
CA SER A 473 11.57 -11.12 20.07
C SER A 473 12.62 -10.44 19.22
N GLY A 474 12.33 -9.22 18.79
CA GLY A 474 13.27 -8.46 17.97
C GLY A 474 12.87 -7.00 17.84
N ILE A 475 13.83 -6.21 17.39
CA ILE A 475 13.60 -4.82 16.97
C ILE A 475 13.51 -4.81 15.46
N PHE A 476 12.47 -4.17 14.95
CA PHE A 476 12.19 -4.10 13.52
C PHE A 476 12.07 -2.65 13.09
N ILE A 477 12.64 -2.33 11.94
CA ILE A 477 12.62 -0.98 11.36
C ILE A 477 11.86 -1.04 10.04
N HIS A 478 10.86 -0.19 9.89
CA HIS A 478 10.05 -0.09 8.68
C HIS A 478 10.08 1.36 8.17
N PHE A 479 10.30 1.51 6.87
CA PHE A 479 10.37 2.82 6.23
C PHE A 479 9.06 3.23 5.55
N ILE A 480 8.03 2.41 5.63
CA ILE A 480 6.68 2.74 5.20
C ILE A 480 5.75 2.26 6.30
N ALA A 481 5.13 3.18 6.98
CA ALA A 481 4.20 2.81 8.03
C ALA A 481 2.78 2.78 7.48
N GLY A 482 2.14 1.71 7.73
CA GLY A 482 0.74 1.46 7.47
C GLY A 482 0.39 0.21 8.24
N ILE A 483 -0.85 0.01 8.56
CA ILE A 483 -1.25 -1.25 9.16
C ILE A 483 -1.38 -2.29 8.07
#